data_e1c3a088e3ffa3edc2192e5745d38c37
#
_entry.id   e1c3a088e3ffa3edc2192e5745d38c37
#
_cell.length_a   1.000
_cell.length_b   1.000
_cell.length_c   1.000
_cell.angle_alpha   90.00
_cell.angle_beta   90.00
_cell.angle_gamma   90.00
#
_symmetry.space_group_name_H-M   'P 1'
#
loop_
_entity.id
_entity.type
_entity.pdbx_description
1 polymer ?
#
loop_
_entity_poly.entity_id
_entity_poly.type
_entity_poly.pdbx_seq_one_letter_code
_entity_poly.pdbx_strand_id
1 'polypeptide(L)'
;VVLKPFSSGLSEEEWKGLYETFRDPEIAEWNGSSPLRTPFWLFKRFVLAETKRKDRLAFIVLDEKGEYLGTVELYDLVPGEQATLGILIGRKDRWGQGYGTEAVRAALAYAFGPLGLKRVRLRTFAHNLRARRAFLKAGFREVGLGPGPKGKEDVYMEVRREDFGPEA
;
A
#
# COMPACT_ATOMS: atom_id res chain seq x y z
N VAL A 1 -7.71 10.93 4.81
CA VAL A 1 -7.19 9.76 5.51
C VAL A 1 -6.05 10.12 6.44
N VAL A 2 -5.80 9.29 7.41
CA VAL A 2 -4.66 9.40 8.31
C VAL A 2 -3.83 8.12 8.15
N LEU A 3 -2.52 8.27 8.04
CA LEU A 3 -1.58 7.16 8.03
C LEU A 3 -0.98 7.00 9.42
N LYS A 4 -1.25 5.85 10.05
CA LYS A 4 -0.73 5.55 11.38
C LYS A 4 0.41 4.55 11.25
N PRO A 5 1.66 4.90 11.66
CA PRO A 5 2.78 3.97 11.54
C PRO A 5 2.54 2.69 12.36
N PHE A 6 2.90 1.54 11.81
CA PHE A 6 2.87 0.28 12.56
C PHE A 6 3.74 0.36 13.81
N SER A 7 4.85 1.10 13.74
CA SER A 7 5.76 1.28 14.87
C SER A 7 5.12 1.95 16.08
N SER A 8 4.01 2.66 15.90
CA SER A 8 3.27 3.27 17.02
C SER A 8 2.33 2.29 17.73
N GLY A 9 2.29 1.04 17.27
CA GLY A 9 1.40 0.01 17.80
C GLY A 9 0.05 0.02 17.13
N LEU A 10 -0.63 -1.13 17.15
CA LEU A 10 -1.95 -1.31 16.57
C LEU A 10 -2.98 -1.58 17.67
N SER A 11 -4.16 -0.98 17.55
CA SER A 11 -5.30 -1.29 18.41
C SER A 11 -5.88 -2.68 18.07
N GLU A 12 -6.76 -3.18 18.92
CA GLU A 12 -7.43 -4.46 18.67
C GLU A 12 -8.26 -4.41 17.38
N GLU A 13 -8.95 -3.31 17.11
CA GLU A 13 -9.71 -3.13 15.87
C GLU A 13 -8.82 -3.11 14.65
N GLU A 14 -7.67 -2.46 14.74
CA GLU A 14 -6.69 -2.42 13.65
C GLU A 14 -6.11 -3.80 13.40
N TRP A 15 -5.76 -4.54 14.43
CA TRP A 15 -5.31 -5.92 14.28
C TRP A 15 -6.34 -6.79 13.61
N LYS A 16 -7.61 -6.68 14.03
CA LYS A 16 -8.71 -7.44 13.44
C LYS A 16 -8.88 -7.08 11.97
N GLY A 17 -8.91 -5.80 11.65
CA GLY A 17 -9.05 -5.35 10.26
C GLY A 17 -7.90 -5.81 9.38
N LEU A 18 -6.68 -5.71 9.88
CA LEU A 18 -5.48 -6.16 9.16
C LEU A 18 -5.53 -7.67 8.89
N TYR A 19 -5.85 -8.46 9.90
CA TYR A 19 -5.93 -9.91 9.77
C TYR A 19 -7.01 -10.32 8.76
N GLU A 20 -8.19 -9.72 8.85
CA GLU A 20 -9.30 -9.98 7.92
C GLU A 20 -8.94 -9.59 6.49
N THR A 21 -8.20 -8.50 6.31
CA THR A 21 -7.73 -8.06 4.99
C THR A 21 -6.89 -9.14 4.32
N PHE A 22 -5.92 -9.70 5.04
CA PHE A 22 -5.03 -10.73 4.48
C PHE A 22 -5.70 -12.08 4.31
N ARG A 23 -6.80 -12.33 5.00
CA ARG A 23 -7.58 -13.57 4.86
C ARG A 23 -8.63 -13.52 3.76
N ASP A 24 -8.92 -12.35 3.23
CA ASP A 24 -9.97 -12.19 2.23
C ASP A 24 -9.52 -12.73 0.88
N PRO A 25 -10.23 -13.72 0.31
CA PRO A 25 -9.85 -14.33 -0.96
C PRO A 25 -9.90 -13.36 -2.14
N GLU A 26 -10.86 -12.46 -2.15
CA GLU A 26 -11.00 -11.48 -3.23
C GLU A 26 -9.86 -10.47 -3.23
N ILE A 27 -9.51 -9.98 -2.05
CA ILE A 27 -8.37 -9.05 -1.91
C ILE A 27 -7.07 -9.74 -2.31
N ALA A 28 -6.88 -10.99 -1.87
CA ALA A 28 -5.71 -11.77 -2.25
C ALA A 28 -5.62 -11.96 -3.76
N GLU A 29 -6.74 -12.25 -4.42
CA GLU A 29 -6.76 -12.42 -5.87
C GLU A 29 -6.32 -11.15 -6.60
N TRP A 30 -6.86 -9.99 -6.23
CA TRP A 30 -6.45 -8.72 -6.82
C TRP A 30 -4.99 -8.38 -6.53
N ASN A 31 -4.47 -8.84 -5.40
CA ASN A 31 -3.08 -8.60 -5.00
C ASN A 31 -2.09 -9.62 -5.56
N GLY A 32 -2.56 -10.65 -6.24
CA GLY A 32 -1.71 -11.70 -6.78
C GLY A 32 -1.16 -12.65 -5.74
N SER A 33 -1.81 -12.76 -4.59
CA SER A 33 -1.40 -13.60 -3.48
C SER A 33 -2.45 -14.66 -3.16
N SER A 34 -2.17 -15.49 -2.17
CA SER A 34 -3.13 -16.45 -1.63
C SER A 34 -3.67 -15.94 -0.30
N PRO A 35 -4.95 -16.26 0.03
CA PRO A 35 -5.48 -15.87 1.33
C PRO A 35 -4.66 -16.45 2.47
N LEU A 36 -4.42 -15.64 3.50
CA LEU A 36 -3.68 -16.06 4.67
C LEU A 36 -4.47 -17.13 5.44
N ARG A 37 -3.80 -18.23 5.82
CA ARG A 37 -4.38 -19.31 6.64
C ARG A 37 -3.72 -19.42 8.02
N THR A 38 -2.74 -18.60 8.27
CA THR A 38 -1.98 -18.60 9.50
C THR A 38 -2.85 -18.17 10.69
N PRO A 39 -2.74 -18.82 11.86
CA PRO A 39 -3.46 -18.38 13.06
C PRO A 39 -3.08 -16.96 13.44
N PHE A 40 -4.00 -16.23 14.07
CA PHE A 40 -3.79 -14.82 14.40
C PHE A 40 -2.52 -14.58 15.23
N TRP A 41 -2.25 -15.41 16.23
CA TRP A 41 -1.08 -15.21 17.10
C TRP A 41 0.24 -15.28 16.32
N LEU A 42 0.31 -16.14 15.31
CA LEU A 42 1.50 -16.27 14.47
C LEU A 42 1.59 -15.12 13.46
N PHE A 43 0.47 -14.75 12.87
CA PHE A 43 0.39 -13.57 11.99
C PHE A 43 0.88 -12.32 12.72
N LYS A 44 0.42 -12.11 13.95
CA LYS A 44 0.83 -10.98 14.77
C LYS A 44 2.34 -10.96 14.99
N ARG A 45 2.92 -12.12 15.28
CA ARG A 45 4.38 -12.24 15.44
C ARG A 45 5.13 -11.85 14.18
N PHE A 46 4.66 -12.29 13.02
CA PHE A 46 5.27 -11.91 11.73
C PHE A 46 5.19 -10.41 11.49
N VAL A 47 4.03 -9.81 11.71
CA VAL A 47 3.85 -8.38 11.51
C VAL A 47 4.77 -7.58 12.43
N LEU A 48 4.86 -7.97 13.71
CA LEU A 48 5.75 -7.29 14.65
C LEU A 48 7.22 -7.42 14.26
N ALA A 49 7.62 -8.57 13.74
CA ALA A 49 8.99 -8.76 13.24
C ALA A 49 9.27 -7.88 12.01
N GLU A 50 8.33 -7.82 11.07
CA GLU A 50 8.46 -6.99 9.87
C GLU A 50 8.55 -5.49 10.22
N THR A 51 7.85 -5.07 11.28
CA THR A 51 7.88 -3.68 11.75
C THR A 51 9.26 -3.23 12.18
N LYS A 52 10.13 -4.16 12.56
CA LYS A 52 11.52 -3.87 12.98
C LYS A 52 12.50 -3.74 11.82
N ARG A 53 12.09 -4.07 10.60
CA ARG A 53 12.97 -3.96 9.43
C ARG A 53 13.21 -2.51 9.09
N LYS A 54 14.46 -2.21 8.68
CA LYS A 54 14.86 -0.85 8.32
C LYS A 54 14.55 -0.48 6.86
N ASP A 55 14.32 -1.49 6.02
CA ASP A 55 14.05 -1.32 4.60
C ASP A 55 12.55 -1.26 4.28
N ARG A 56 11.73 -1.08 5.30
CA ARG A 56 10.27 -1.18 5.15
C ARG A 56 9.56 -0.28 6.17
N LEU A 57 8.59 0.47 5.70
CA LEU A 57 7.70 1.28 6.53
C LEU A 57 6.26 0.93 6.20
N ALA A 58 5.49 0.54 7.18
CA ALA A 58 4.08 0.21 7.00
C ALA A 58 3.21 1.13 7.84
N PHE A 59 2.03 1.45 7.28
CA PHE A 59 1.06 2.33 7.92
C PHE A 59 -0.32 1.70 7.84
N ILE A 60 -1.10 1.85 8.90
CA ILE A 60 -2.54 1.62 8.87
C ILE A 60 -3.17 2.86 8.23
N VAL A 61 -4.10 2.63 7.31
CA VAL A 61 -4.90 3.70 6.71
C VAL A 61 -6.20 3.83 7.48
N LEU A 62 -6.42 4.99 8.06
CA LEU A 62 -7.64 5.31 8.80
C LEU A 62 -8.46 6.35 8.05
N ASP A 63 -9.79 6.25 8.14
CA ASP A 63 -10.66 7.26 7.57
C ASP A 63 -10.76 8.49 8.48
N GLU A 64 -11.60 9.46 8.12
CA GLU A 64 -11.78 10.71 8.88
C GLU A 64 -12.34 10.50 10.28
N LYS A 65 -12.94 9.33 10.54
CA LYS A 65 -13.46 8.97 11.87
C LYS A 65 -12.50 8.10 12.68
N GLY A 66 -11.33 7.79 12.12
CA GLY A 66 -10.36 6.93 12.74
C GLY A 66 -10.63 5.45 12.57
N GLU A 67 -11.53 5.07 11.65
CA GLU A 67 -11.83 3.67 11.39
C GLU A 67 -10.83 3.07 10.40
N TYR A 68 -10.54 1.78 10.59
CA TYR A 68 -9.62 1.03 9.74
C TYR A 68 -10.15 0.94 8.30
N LEU A 69 -9.28 1.27 7.34
CA LEU A 69 -9.56 1.08 5.93
C LEU A 69 -8.66 0.04 5.28
N GLY A 70 -7.40 0.01 5.66
CA GLY A 70 -6.43 -0.87 5.03
C GLY A 70 -5.01 -0.53 5.44
N THR A 71 -4.06 -0.85 4.57
CA THR A 71 -2.64 -0.59 4.80
C THR A 71 -1.99 0.02 3.56
N VAL A 72 -0.95 0.80 3.79
CA VAL A 72 -0.03 1.21 2.75
C VAL A 72 1.38 1.02 3.29
N GLU A 73 2.29 0.60 2.42
CA GLU A 73 3.68 0.41 2.82
C GLU A 73 4.65 0.91 1.75
N LEU A 74 5.82 1.28 2.24
CA LEU A 74 6.98 1.58 1.42
C LEU A 74 8.01 0.51 1.77
N TYR A 75 8.37 -0.34 0.81
CA TYR A 75 9.29 -1.45 1.04
C TYR A 75 10.44 -1.40 0.04
N ASP A 76 11.42 -2.27 0.24
CA ASP A 76 12.69 -2.22 -0.51
C ASP A 76 13.26 -0.80 -0.49
N LEU A 77 13.21 -0.17 0.68
CA LEU A 77 13.59 1.21 0.89
C LEU A 77 15.10 1.37 0.80
N VAL A 78 15.52 2.23 -0.12
CA VAL A 78 16.91 2.68 -0.22
C VAL A 78 16.94 4.14 0.23
N PRO A 79 17.53 4.43 1.40
CA PRO A 79 17.48 5.78 1.98
C PRO A 79 17.96 6.86 1.00
N GLY A 80 17.16 7.92 0.88
CA GLY A 80 17.47 9.04 0.00
C GLY A 80 17.28 8.76 -1.49
N GLU A 81 16.91 7.54 -1.88
CA GLU A 81 16.79 7.15 -3.27
C GLU A 81 15.39 6.75 -3.67
N GLN A 82 14.94 5.58 -3.23
CA GLN A 82 13.69 5.01 -3.73
C GLN A 82 13.03 4.04 -2.77
N ALA A 83 11.77 3.75 -3.02
CA ALA A 83 11.03 2.67 -2.39
C ALA A 83 9.99 2.13 -3.37
N THR A 84 9.45 0.95 -3.04
CA THR A 84 8.29 0.38 -3.74
C THR A 84 7.08 0.55 -2.84
N LEU A 85 5.96 0.97 -3.43
CA LEU A 85 4.71 1.19 -2.70
C LEU A 85 3.78 0.01 -2.88
N GLY A 86 3.18 -0.43 -1.79
CA GLY A 86 2.10 -1.41 -1.78
C GLY A 86 0.91 -0.85 -1.02
N ILE A 87 -0.30 -1.16 -1.46
CA ILE A 87 -1.52 -0.71 -0.80
C ILE A 87 -2.59 -1.80 -0.88
N LEU A 88 -3.29 -2.00 0.24
CA LEU A 88 -4.47 -2.86 0.30
C LEU A 88 -5.57 -2.11 1.05
N ILE A 89 -6.70 -1.90 0.39
CA ILE A 89 -7.91 -1.39 1.07
C ILE A 89 -8.73 -2.60 1.47
N GLY A 90 -8.75 -2.89 2.77
CA GLY A 90 -9.44 -4.06 3.33
C GLY A 90 -10.95 -3.87 3.46
N ARG A 91 -11.41 -2.63 3.56
CA ARG A 91 -12.83 -2.31 3.59
C ARG A 91 -13.37 -2.24 2.17
N LYS A 92 -13.88 -3.38 1.68
CA LYS A 92 -14.40 -3.50 0.32
C LYS A 92 -15.57 -2.58 0.05
N ASP A 93 -16.36 -2.28 1.08
CA ASP A 93 -17.48 -1.34 1.00
C ASP A 93 -17.04 0.11 0.74
N ARG A 94 -15.75 0.38 0.88
CA ARG A 94 -15.17 1.72 0.62
C ARG A 94 -14.43 1.80 -0.72
N TRP A 95 -14.42 0.73 -1.51
CA TRP A 95 -13.79 0.75 -2.81
C TRP A 95 -14.51 1.69 -3.77
N GLY A 96 -13.74 2.35 -4.65
CA GLY A 96 -14.32 3.27 -5.64
C GLY A 96 -14.69 4.65 -5.10
N GLN A 97 -14.31 4.98 -3.87
CA GLN A 97 -14.68 6.24 -3.22
C GLN A 97 -13.49 7.21 -3.07
N GLY A 98 -12.33 6.88 -3.66
CA GLY A 98 -11.17 7.75 -3.63
C GLY A 98 -10.22 7.55 -2.45
N TYR A 99 -10.53 6.66 -1.52
CA TYR A 99 -9.67 6.43 -0.34
C TYR A 99 -8.29 5.88 -0.73
N GLY A 100 -8.24 4.99 -1.73
CA GLY A 100 -6.96 4.46 -2.21
C GLY A 100 -6.06 5.55 -2.77
N THR A 101 -6.61 6.42 -3.61
CA THR A 101 -5.86 7.55 -4.17
C THR A 101 -5.37 8.46 -3.07
N GLU A 102 -6.22 8.77 -2.11
CA GLU A 102 -5.86 9.67 -0.99
C GLU A 102 -4.75 9.07 -0.13
N ALA A 103 -4.85 7.75 0.17
CA ALA A 103 -3.82 7.06 0.96
C ALA A 103 -2.48 7.03 0.22
N VAL A 104 -2.50 6.76 -1.08
CA VAL A 104 -1.28 6.77 -1.90
C VAL A 104 -0.65 8.16 -1.92
N ARG A 105 -1.44 9.21 -2.11
CA ARG A 105 -0.91 10.57 -2.09
C ARG A 105 -0.31 10.93 -0.73
N ALA A 106 -0.93 10.50 0.36
CA ALA A 106 -0.39 10.73 1.70
C ALA A 106 0.96 10.01 1.89
N ALA A 107 1.07 8.77 1.41
CA ALA A 107 2.32 8.03 1.48
C ALA A 107 3.41 8.67 0.62
N LEU A 108 3.06 9.17 -0.57
CA LEU A 108 4.01 9.87 -1.43
C LEU A 108 4.49 11.18 -0.81
N ALA A 109 3.60 11.93 -0.15
CA ALA A 109 3.99 13.15 0.56
C ALA A 109 5.02 12.85 1.64
N TYR A 110 4.86 11.74 2.35
CA TYR A 110 5.82 11.29 3.34
C TYR A 110 7.13 10.84 2.69
N ALA A 111 7.04 10.07 1.62
CA ALA A 111 8.22 9.56 0.91
C ALA A 111 9.08 10.69 0.35
N PHE A 112 8.48 11.69 -0.26
CA PHE A 112 9.20 12.80 -0.90
C PHE A 112 9.55 13.93 0.06
N GLY A 113 8.82 14.08 1.16
CA GLY A 113 9.09 15.07 2.20
C GLY A 113 10.05 14.53 3.25
N PRO A 114 9.54 13.98 4.37
CA PRO A 114 10.39 13.52 5.47
C PRO A 114 11.46 12.51 5.09
N LEU A 115 11.16 11.57 4.19
CA LEU A 115 12.14 10.56 3.77
C LEU A 115 13.09 11.06 2.69
N GLY A 116 12.75 12.14 1.99
CA GLY A 116 13.60 12.72 0.96
C GLY A 116 13.92 11.80 -0.20
N LEU A 117 13.02 10.87 -0.54
CA LEU A 117 13.23 9.95 -1.66
C LEU A 117 13.16 10.69 -2.99
N LYS A 118 13.84 10.14 -4.00
CA LYS A 118 13.83 10.69 -5.36
C LYS A 118 12.72 10.12 -6.21
N ARG A 119 12.33 8.86 -5.95
CA ARG A 119 11.28 8.19 -6.71
C ARG A 119 10.61 7.11 -5.88
N VAL A 120 9.37 6.79 -6.28
CA VAL A 120 8.60 5.66 -5.74
C VAL A 120 8.07 4.86 -6.92
N ARG A 121 8.18 3.56 -6.82
CA ARG A 121 7.74 2.61 -7.84
C ARG A 121 6.64 1.73 -7.30
N LEU A 122 5.86 1.16 -8.18
CA LEU A 122 4.92 0.09 -7.85
C LEU A 122 4.69 -0.78 -9.08
N ARG A 123 4.07 -1.93 -8.83
CA ARG A 123 3.51 -2.73 -9.91
C ARG A 123 2.13 -3.24 -9.49
N THR A 124 1.25 -3.41 -10.46
CA THR A 124 -0.10 -3.89 -10.24
C THR A 124 -0.52 -4.68 -11.48
N PHE A 125 -1.51 -5.56 -11.34
CA PHE A 125 -2.00 -6.30 -12.50
C PHE A 125 -2.45 -5.37 -13.62
N ALA A 126 -2.06 -5.69 -14.84
CA ALA A 126 -2.45 -4.90 -16.01
C ALA A 126 -3.97 -4.85 -16.20
N HIS A 127 -4.68 -5.92 -15.80
CA HIS A 127 -6.14 -5.97 -15.87
C HIS A 127 -6.85 -5.27 -14.71
N ASN A 128 -6.13 -4.82 -13.68
CA ASN A 128 -6.73 -4.11 -12.55
C ASN A 128 -6.89 -2.62 -12.87
N LEU A 129 -7.92 -2.32 -13.68
CA LEU A 129 -8.12 -0.95 -14.17
C LEU A 129 -8.43 0.04 -13.05
N ARG A 130 -9.14 -0.40 -12.01
CA ARG A 130 -9.45 0.45 -10.86
C ARG A 130 -8.17 0.92 -10.16
N ALA A 131 -7.25 0.00 -9.88
CA ALA A 131 -6.00 0.34 -9.24
C ALA A 131 -5.13 1.23 -10.13
N ARG A 132 -5.04 0.91 -11.42
CA ARG A 132 -4.27 1.72 -12.38
C ARG A 132 -4.77 3.16 -12.41
N ARG A 133 -6.10 3.36 -12.45
CA ARG A 133 -6.67 4.71 -12.42
C ARG A 133 -6.35 5.46 -11.13
N ALA A 134 -6.44 4.77 -9.99
CA ALA A 134 -6.13 5.37 -8.71
C ALA A 134 -4.67 5.83 -8.65
N PHE A 135 -3.75 5.01 -9.15
CA PHE A 135 -2.33 5.35 -9.17
C PHE A 135 -2.03 6.50 -10.14
N LEU A 136 -2.66 6.51 -11.31
CA LEU A 136 -2.52 7.64 -12.25
C LEU A 136 -3.01 8.94 -11.62
N LYS A 137 -4.15 8.91 -10.93
CA LYS A 137 -4.67 10.08 -10.21
C LYS A 137 -3.74 10.54 -9.10
N ALA A 138 -3.01 9.62 -8.48
CA ALA A 138 -2.06 9.95 -7.43
C ALA A 138 -0.75 10.54 -7.97
N GLY A 139 -0.52 10.49 -9.28
CA GLY A 139 0.66 11.08 -9.91
C GLY A 139 1.63 10.08 -10.52
N PHE A 140 1.34 8.77 -10.42
CA PHE A 140 2.17 7.76 -11.07
C PHE A 140 1.98 7.79 -12.59
N ARG A 141 3.00 7.38 -13.32
CA ARG A 141 2.93 7.13 -14.75
C ARG A 141 3.29 5.68 -15.04
N GLU A 142 2.72 5.12 -16.08
CA GLU A 142 3.05 3.76 -16.51
C GLU A 142 4.38 3.78 -17.28
N VAL A 143 5.31 2.91 -16.91
CA VAL A 143 6.65 2.87 -17.51
C VAL A 143 6.94 1.57 -18.20
N GLY A 144 6.13 0.55 -18.07
CA GLY A 144 6.35 -0.71 -18.77
C GLY A 144 5.39 -1.80 -18.38
N LEU A 145 5.47 -2.91 -19.08
CA LEU A 145 4.71 -4.13 -18.82
C LEU A 145 5.69 -5.28 -18.62
N GLY A 146 5.32 -6.25 -17.81
CA GLY A 146 6.17 -7.40 -17.59
C GLY A 146 5.44 -8.52 -16.87
N PRO A 147 6.15 -9.62 -16.57
CA PRO A 147 5.52 -10.76 -15.90
C PRO A 147 5.16 -10.42 -14.46
N GLY A 148 3.97 -10.83 -14.07
CA GLY A 148 3.46 -10.68 -12.72
C GLY A 148 3.12 -12.02 -12.07
N PRO A 149 2.55 -11.99 -10.87
CA PRO A 149 2.16 -13.20 -10.15
C PRO A 149 1.16 -14.05 -10.94
N LYS A 150 1.20 -15.36 -10.71
CA LYS A 150 0.23 -16.33 -11.25
C LYS A 150 0.13 -16.32 -12.77
N GLY A 151 1.24 -16.02 -13.47
CA GLY A 151 1.29 -16.02 -14.93
C GLY A 151 0.55 -14.87 -15.60
N LYS A 152 0.14 -13.86 -14.83
CA LYS A 152 -0.56 -12.69 -15.37
C LYS A 152 0.44 -11.55 -15.59
N GLU A 153 0.02 -10.56 -16.40
CA GLU A 153 0.85 -9.42 -16.72
C GLU A 153 0.70 -8.31 -15.68
N ASP A 154 1.82 -7.71 -15.30
CA ASP A 154 1.86 -6.50 -14.47
C ASP A 154 2.14 -5.28 -15.31
N VAL A 155 1.59 -4.14 -14.89
CA VAL A 155 2.05 -2.83 -15.32
C VAL A 155 2.97 -2.28 -14.23
N TYR A 156 4.12 -1.73 -14.67
CA TYR A 156 5.07 -1.07 -13.77
C TYR A 156 4.84 0.43 -13.84
N MET A 157 4.81 1.06 -12.69
CA MET A 157 4.51 2.49 -12.57
C MET A 157 5.56 3.18 -11.69
N GLU A 158 5.76 4.46 -11.95
CA GLU A 158 6.76 5.25 -11.24
C GLU A 158 6.27 6.68 -11.07
N VAL A 159 6.65 7.31 -9.98
CA VAL A 159 6.52 8.74 -9.78
C VAL A 159 7.83 9.28 -9.22
N ARG A 160 8.31 10.41 -9.76
CA ARG A 160 9.50 11.09 -9.28
C ARG A 160 9.10 12.26 -8.40
N ARG A 161 9.98 12.63 -7.46
CA ARG A 161 9.70 13.74 -6.55
C ARG A 161 9.36 15.03 -7.28
N GLU A 162 10.11 15.36 -8.35
CA GLU A 162 9.88 16.59 -9.12
C GLU A 162 8.53 16.61 -9.85
N ASP A 163 7.94 15.44 -10.08
CA ASP A 163 6.65 15.31 -10.79
C ASP A 163 5.47 15.17 -9.82
N PHE A 164 5.74 15.03 -8.53
CA PHE A 164 4.71 14.93 -7.52
C PHE A 164 4.39 16.34 -7.00
N GLY A 165 3.22 16.83 -7.38
CA GLY A 165 2.79 18.16 -6.98
C GLY A 165 1.55 18.12 -6.09
N PRO A 166 1.16 19.27 -5.55
CA PRO A 166 -0.11 19.39 -4.86
C PRO A 166 -1.24 19.08 -5.84
N GLU A 167 -2.34 18.58 -5.30
CA GLU A 167 -3.53 18.32 -6.10
C GLU A 167 -4.05 19.63 -6.66
N ALA A 168 -4.28 19.63 -7.96
CA ALA A 168 -4.83 20.78 -8.65
C ALA A 168 -6.29 21.02 -8.29
#